data_c23de3466d0c7fa3ca7dfd9524647936
#
_entry.id   c23de3466d0c7fa3ca7dfd9524647936
#
_cell.length_a   1.000
_cell.length_b   1.000
_cell.length_c   1.000
_cell.angle_alpha   90.00
_cell.angle_beta   90.00
_cell.angle_gamma   90.00
#
_symmetry.space_group_name_H-M   'P 1'
#
loop_
_entity.id
_entity.type
_entity.pdbx_description
1 polymer ?
#
loop_
_entity_poly.entity_id
_entity_poly.type
_entity_poly.pdbx_seq_one_letter_code
_entity_poly.pdbx_strand_id
1 'polypeptide(L)'
;MNSVELKTVNELAQYAFYIPAYQRGYRWTIQEVEDLLNDIYEFTPREINDSSEKTWYCLQPVVVKHLQEQIYEVIDGQQRLTTAYLILYYLNQDFVEKKRDKLFTLDYETRPDSKRFLQHPEEATDSCIDFYFIHQAYAAIENWFEEHEQIPTFDKNDFRSKFKFHTKVIWYETTEENPITVFTRLNIGKISLTNAELIKALFLNSSNFRATNQDEMHRRQIEIATEWDQIENAFQNDKFWYFLCNKPVCDNRIEFIFDLMNNSNDCDPYSTFRFFSTKLVGKNESDMKAAWEEIQGYYQRFTEWYHNRELYHKIGFLLTVGIVDIKELYYHSSTQKKSCFVAYIDDLIKKYYKNQPLLDLNYENKETRSVLLLYNILTMLQNEHDASYFPFNNYKLDKWDIEHIASRKDARSVPTPNRKNWLDDARCYIDQDQSDGPDLIRRIDEMLSSASYEQDVFFTALYDDITAHFNRYMRPDEDMDELSNLALLDEKTNRGYKNAVFPVKRKYIIERDKSGGFVPICTKNTFLKYFSDYPPKISFWTQDDREKYEQDLIRVLSPYMEVNE
;
A
#
# COMPACT_ATOMS: atom_id res chain seq x y z
N MET A 1 -44.08 -5.31 -15.23
CA MET A 1 -43.46 -5.97 -16.39
C MET A 1 -42.10 -5.34 -16.58
N ASN A 2 -41.05 -6.12 -16.57
CA ASN A 2 -39.69 -5.55 -16.77
C ASN A 2 -39.63 -4.87 -18.14
N SER A 3 -39.10 -3.65 -18.22
CA SER A 3 -38.93 -2.93 -19.50
C SER A 3 -37.46 -2.84 -19.86
N VAL A 4 -37.17 -2.96 -21.16
CA VAL A 4 -35.82 -2.75 -21.71
C VAL A 4 -35.92 -1.70 -22.80
N GLU A 5 -35.21 -0.61 -22.63
CA GLU A 5 -35.20 0.53 -23.55
C GLU A 5 -33.76 0.99 -23.84
N LEU A 6 -33.54 1.68 -24.95
CA LEU A 6 -32.30 2.38 -25.21
C LEU A 6 -32.50 3.86 -24.89
N LYS A 7 -31.67 4.41 -24.00
CA LYS A 7 -31.68 5.83 -23.66
C LYS A 7 -30.33 6.46 -23.96
N THR A 8 -30.34 7.60 -24.63
CA THR A 8 -29.12 8.41 -24.82
C THR A 8 -28.66 9.01 -23.49
N VAL A 9 -27.40 9.34 -23.38
CA VAL A 9 -26.88 10.07 -22.20
C VAL A 9 -27.65 11.38 -21.99
N ASN A 10 -28.05 12.04 -23.07
CA ASN A 10 -28.86 13.28 -22.99
C ASN A 10 -30.24 13.05 -22.36
N GLU A 11 -30.89 11.92 -22.63
CA GLU A 11 -32.19 11.59 -22.05
C GLU A 11 -32.12 11.30 -20.55
N LEU A 12 -30.93 10.94 -20.03
CA LEU A 12 -30.76 10.73 -18.60
C LEU A 12 -30.95 12.01 -17.76
N ALA A 13 -30.80 13.20 -18.37
CA ALA A 13 -30.93 14.50 -17.70
C ALA A 13 -32.29 14.75 -17.00
N GLN A 14 -33.32 13.99 -17.35
CA GLN A 14 -34.66 14.11 -16.74
C GLN A 14 -34.80 13.32 -15.45
N TYR A 15 -33.87 12.42 -15.11
CA TYR A 15 -33.99 11.49 -13.99
C TYR A 15 -33.16 11.92 -12.77
N ALA A 16 -33.57 11.39 -11.62
CA ALA A 16 -32.81 11.44 -10.37
C ALA A 16 -32.46 10.01 -9.97
N PHE A 17 -31.21 9.74 -9.69
CA PHE A 17 -30.71 8.41 -9.35
C PHE A 17 -30.36 8.35 -7.88
N TYR A 18 -30.92 7.36 -7.18
CA TYR A 18 -30.63 7.02 -5.81
C TYR A 18 -29.76 5.77 -5.77
N ILE A 19 -28.62 5.87 -5.13
CA ILE A 19 -27.63 4.78 -5.01
C ILE A 19 -27.70 4.26 -3.58
N PRO A 20 -28.27 3.05 -3.38
CA PRO A 20 -28.55 2.51 -2.06
C PRO A 20 -27.31 2.06 -1.31
N ALA A 21 -27.43 1.93 0.02
CA ALA A 21 -26.34 1.62 0.94
C ALA A 21 -25.61 0.29 0.65
N TYR A 22 -26.28 -0.68 0.05
CA TYR A 22 -25.67 -1.97 -0.28
C TYR A 22 -24.68 -1.90 -1.46
N GLN A 23 -24.70 -0.81 -2.22
CA GLN A 23 -23.72 -0.62 -3.29
C GLN A 23 -22.43 -0.01 -2.75
N ARG A 24 -21.31 -0.38 -3.39
CA ARG A 24 -20.04 0.28 -3.13
C ARG A 24 -20.08 1.74 -3.56
N GLY A 25 -19.20 2.55 -3.04
CA GLY A 25 -18.98 3.89 -3.53
C GLY A 25 -18.29 3.91 -4.91
N TYR A 26 -18.02 5.11 -5.41
CA TYR A 26 -17.31 5.28 -6.68
C TYR A 26 -15.85 4.81 -6.56
N ARG A 27 -15.39 3.99 -7.54
CA ARG A 27 -14.07 3.32 -7.50
C ARG A 27 -13.34 3.24 -8.84
N TRP A 28 -13.92 3.76 -9.93
CA TRP A 28 -13.19 3.77 -11.20
C TRP A 28 -11.88 4.52 -11.05
N THR A 29 -10.83 3.92 -11.58
CA THR A 29 -9.48 4.48 -11.63
C THR A 29 -9.35 5.43 -12.83
N ILE A 30 -8.22 6.13 -12.91
CA ILE A 30 -7.87 6.98 -14.07
C ILE A 30 -7.95 6.18 -15.37
N GLN A 31 -7.46 4.94 -15.38
CA GLN A 31 -7.42 4.10 -16.58
C GLN A 31 -8.82 3.83 -17.15
N GLU A 32 -9.79 3.45 -16.31
CA GLU A 32 -11.16 3.15 -16.76
C GLU A 32 -11.88 4.38 -17.29
N VAL A 33 -11.57 5.55 -16.74
CA VAL A 33 -12.10 6.85 -17.21
C VAL A 33 -11.50 7.21 -18.56
N GLU A 34 -10.18 7.09 -18.73
CA GLU A 34 -9.49 7.36 -19.98
C GLU A 34 -9.89 6.39 -21.08
N ASP A 35 -10.02 5.10 -20.76
CA ASP A 35 -10.50 4.08 -21.71
C ASP A 35 -11.89 4.46 -22.26
N LEU A 36 -12.81 4.88 -21.39
CA LEU A 36 -14.13 5.34 -21.81
C LEU A 36 -14.07 6.60 -22.71
N LEU A 37 -13.23 7.57 -22.37
CA LEU A 37 -13.06 8.79 -23.16
C LEU A 37 -12.48 8.48 -24.54
N ASN A 38 -11.47 7.61 -24.60
CA ASN A 38 -10.85 7.15 -25.84
C ASN A 38 -11.84 6.38 -26.72
N ASP A 39 -12.60 5.47 -26.16
CA ASP A 39 -13.63 4.71 -26.89
C ASP A 39 -14.65 5.64 -27.56
N ILE A 40 -15.10 6.68 -26.85
CA ILE A 40 -16.06 7.65 -27.38
C ILE A 40 -15.41 8.56 -28.44
N TYR A 41 -14.17 8.94 -28.23
CA TYR A 41 -13.40 9.75 -29.18
C TYR A 41 -13.19 9.01 -30.50
N GLU A 42 -12.78 7.74 -30.47
CA GLU A 42 -12.53 6.90 -31.62
C GLU A 42 -13.82 6.47 -32.34
N PHE A 43 -14.93 6.42 -31.59
CA PHE A 43 -16.23 6.06 -32.16
C PHE A 43 -16.68 7.09 -33.21
N THR A 44 -17.03 6.59 -34.40
CA THR A 44 -17.59 7.41 -35.49
C THR A 44 -19.02 6.96 -35.83
N PRO A 45 -20.05 7.79 -35.56
CA PRO A 45 -21.42 7.48 -35.93
C PRO A 45 -21.58 7.31 -37.45
N ARG A 46 -22.13 6.19 -37.92
CA ARG A 46 -22.37 5.90 -39.33
C ARG A 46 -23.89 5.74 -39.57
N GLU A 47 -24.37 6.14 -40.74
CA GLU A 47 -25.76 5.94 -41.14
C GLU A 47 -26.07 4.45 -41.29
N ILE A 48 -27.26 4.04 -40.85
CA ILE A 48 -27.73 2.65 -40.93
C ILE A 48 -28.69 2.55 -42.14
N ASN A 49 -28.32 1.78 -43.17
CA ASN A 49 -29.17 1.37 -44.32
C ASN A 49 -30.05 2.49 -44.90
N ASP A 50 -29.48 3.59 -45.35
CA ASP A 50 -30.20 4.75 -45.95
C ASP A 50 -31.27 5.37 -45.04
N SER A 51 -31.24 5.13 -43.77
CA SER A 51 -32.10 5.76 -42.77
C SER A 51 -31.41 6.97 -42.13
N SER A 52 -32.21 7.89 -41.58
CA SER A 52 -31.67 9.01 -40.80
C SER A 52 -31.08 8.58 -39.46
N GLU A 53 -31.15 7.29 -39.11
CA GLU A 53 -30.61 6.73 -37.86
C GLU A 53 -29.11 6.46 -38.01
N LYS A 54 -28.35 6.81 -36.97
CA LYS A 54 -26.91 6.56 -36.91
C LYS A 54 -26.59 5.45 -35.92
N THR A 55 -25.47 4.79 -36.14
CA THR A 55 -24.88 3.87 -35.15
C THR A 55 -24.58 4.62 -33.86
N TRP A 56 -24.54 3.92 -32.74
CA TRP A 56 -24.34 4.47 -31.42
C TRP A 56 -23.36 3.61 -30.62
N TYR A 57 -22.66 4.26 -29.67
CA TYR A 57 -21.78 3.61 -28.72
C TYR A 57 -22.60 3.07 -27.53
N CYS A 58 -22.36 1.81 -27.12
CA CYS A 58 -23.06 1.19 -26.01
C CYS A 58 -22.31 1.39 -24.68
N LEU A 59 -22.84 2.22 -23.80
CA LEU A 59 -22.32 2.41 -22.45
C LEU A 59 -22.70 1.27 -21.49
N GLN A 60 -23.14 0.12 -22.01
CA GLN A 60 -23.60 -1.05 -21.26
C GLN A 60 -24.92 -0.85 -20.48
N PRO A 61 -25.47 -1.87 -19.80
CA PRO A 61 -26.72 -1.77 -19.09
C PRO A 61 -26.65 -0.87 -17.84
N VAL A 62 -27.71 -0.12 -17.62
CA VAL A 62 -28.05 0.53 -16.34
C VAL A 62 -29.33 -0.10 -15.84
N VAL A 63 -29.27 -0.78 -14.70
CA VAL A 63 -30.39 -1.50 -14.11
C VAL A 63 -30.96 -0.67 -12.98
N VAL A 64 -32.27 -0.38 -13.07
CA VAL A 64 -32.92 0.52 -12.14
C VAL A 64 -34.24 -0.06 -11.65
N LYS A 65 -34.71 0.43 -10.48
CA LYS A 65 -36.04 0.23 -9.94
C LYS A 65 -36.71 1.58 -9.74
N HIS A 66 -37.90 1.74 -10.27
CA HIS A 66 -38.70 2.95 -10.08
C HIS A 66 -39.09 3.12 -8.62
N LEU A 67 -38.85 4.28 -8.02
CA LEU A 67 -39.26 4.64 -6.67
C LEU A 67 -40.48 5.55 -6.70
N GLN A 68 -40.35 6.74 -7.28
CA GLN A 68 -41.42 7.72 -7.41
C GLN A 68 -41.12 8.74 -8.50
N GLU A 69 -42.14 9.26 -9.20
CA GLU A 69 -41.98 10.25 -10.28
C GLU A 69 -40.84 9.93 -11.25
N GLN A 70 -39.77 10.72 -11.23
CA GLN A 70 -38.55 10.54 -12.05
C GLN A 70 -37.36 10.05 -11.22
N ILE A 71 -37.58 9.48 -10.02
CA ILE A 71 -36.56 8.97 -9.11
C ILE A 71 -36.45 7.46 -9.26
N TYR A 72 -35.23 7.00 -9.51
CA TYR A 72 -34.90 5.60 -9.71
C TYR A 72 -33.80 5.14 -8.77
N GLU A 73 -34.01 4.02 -8.11
CA GLU A 73 -32.95 3.29 -7.39
C GLU A 73 -32.06 2.59 -8.40
N VAL A 74 -30.76 2.84 -8.35
CA VAL A 74 -29.78 2.18 -9.20
C VAL A 74 -29.42 0.82 -8.61
N ILE A 75 -29.62 -0.24 -9.36
CA ILE A 75 -29.26 -1.62 -8.99
C ILE A 75 -27.92 -2.02 -9.60
N ASP A 76 -27.62 -1.59 -10.83
CA ASP A 76 -26.33 -1.74 -11.49
C ASP A 76 -26.07 -0.55 -12.41
N GLY A 77 -24.80 -0.19 -12.58
CA GLY A 77 -24.36 0.87 -13.49
C GLY A 77 -24.00 2.19 -12.79
N GLN A 78 -23.90 2.23 -11.46
CA GLN A 78 -23.58 3.44 -10.71
C GLN A 78 -22.24 4.08 -11.12
N GLN A 79 -21.19 3.28 -11.36
CA GLN A 79 -19.88 3.77 -11.77
C GLN A 79 -19.98 4.54 -13.10
N ARG A 80 -20.65 3.94 -14.08
CA ARG A 80 -20.90 4.53 -15.41
C ARG A 80 -21.73 5.79 -15.33
N LEU A 81 -22.78 5.78 -14.52
CA LEU A 81 -23.61 6.98 -14.29
C LEU A 81 -22.79 8.11 -13.67
N THR A 82 -21.97 7.80 -12.67
CA THR A 82 -21.15 8.83 -12.02
C THR A 82 -20.11 9.39 -12.98
N THR A 83 -19.41 8.55 -13.74
CA THR A 83 -18.45 9.02 -14.75
C THR A 83 -19.16 9.81 -15.85
N ALA A 84 -20.32 9.36 -16.33
CA ALA A 84 -21.10 10.11 -17.30
C ALA A 84 -21.53 11.49 -16.78
N TYR A 85 -21.88 11.57 -15.49
CA TYR A 85 -22.19 12.85 -14.84
C TYR A 85 -20.96 13.79 -14.84
N LEU A 86 -19.77 13.27 -14.45
CA LEU A 86 -18.55 14.06 -14.39
C LEU A 86 -18.13 14.58 -15.78
N ILE A 87 -18.25 13.76 -16.83
CA ILE A 87 -17.99 14.18 -18.22
C ILE A 87 -18.97 15.29 -18.64
N LEU A 88 -20.27 15.12 -18.35
CA LEU A 88 -21.27 16.16 -18.65
C LEU A 88 -21.03 17.45 -17.86
N TYR A 89 -20.62 17.30 -16.58
CA TYR A 89 -20.28 18.44 -15.73
C TYR A 89 -19.09 19.21 -16.31
N TYR A 90 -18.01 18.52 -16.69
CA TYR A 90 -16.83 19.14 -17.34
C TYR A 90 -17.23 19.87 -18.63
N LEU A 91 -17.95 19.21 -19.52
CA LEU A 91 -18.39 19.79 -20.78
C LEU A 91 -19.32 21.01 -20.60
N ASN A 92 -19.99 21.11 -19.46
CA ASN A 92 -20.84 22.26 -19.13
C ASN A 92 -20.04 23.49 -18.67
N GLN A 93 -18.79 23.33 -18.22
CA GLN A 93 -17.98 24.46 -17.75
C GLN A 93 -17.64 25.45 -18.88
N ASP A 94 -17.66 25.01 -20.14
CA ASP A 94 -17.46 25.88 -21.31
C ASP A 94 -18.59 26.89 -21.50
N PHE A 95 -19.72 26.73 -20.81
CA PHE A 95 -20.91 27.58 -21.01
C PHE A 95 -21.18 28.45 -19.79
N VAL A 96 -21.66 29.68 -20.09
CA VAL A 96 -22.21 30.54 -19.03
C VAL A 96 -23.40 29.86 -18.37
N GLU A 97 -23.56 30.00 -17.07
CA GLU A 97 -24.53 29.30 -16.23
C GLU A 97 -25.94 29.19 -16.86
N LYS A 98 -26.45 30.27 -17.44
CA LYS A 98 -27.77 30.30 -18.10
C LYS A 98 -27.89 29.43 -19.36
N LYS A 99 -26.78 28.95 -19.91
CA LYS A 99 -26.73 28.13 -21.13
C LYS A 99 -26.23 26.71 -20.86
N ARG A 100 -25.95 26.35 -19.58
CA ARG A 100 -25.58 25.00 -19.18
C ARG A 100 -26.74 24.04 -19.36
N ASP A 101 -26.43 22.84 -19.84
CA ASP A 101 -27.41 21.77 -19.92
C ASP A 101 -27.84 21.33 -18.51
N LYS A 102 -29.08 20.94 -18.37
CA LYS A 102 -29.55 20.27 -17.15
C LYS A 102 -28.87 18.91 -17.04
N LEU A 103 -28.30 18.60 -15.90
CA LEU A 103 -27.74 17.28 -15.58
C LEU A 103 -28.76 16.47 -14.78
N PHE A 104 -28.65 15.14 -14.87
CA PHE A 104 -29.33 14.25 -13.91
C PHE A 104 -28.71 14.41 -12.52
N THR A 105 -29.37 13.91 -11.48
CA THR A 105 -28.85 13.96 -10.11
C THR A 105 -28.47 12.58 -9.62
N LEU A 106 -27.42 12.52 -8.82
CA LEU A 106 -26.96 11.34 -8.12
C LEU A 106 -27.01 11.57 -6.62
N ASP A 107 -27.59 10.63 -5.88
CA ASP A 107 -27.73 10.68 -4.43
C ASP A 107 -27.28 9.37 -3.81
N TYR A 108 -26.17 9.39 -3.10
CA TYR A 108 -25.63 8.21 -2.42
C TYR A 108 -26.14 8.15 -0.99
N GLU A 109 -26.89 7.11 -0.64
CA GLU A 109 -27.53 6.94 0.66
C GLU A 109 -26.54 7.07 1.84
N THR A 110 -25.36 6.47 1.69
CA THR A 110 -24.31 6.48 2.73
C THR A 110 -23.40 7.70 2.67
N ARG A 111 -23.68 8.68 1.80
CA ARG A 111 -22.87 9.88 1.57
C ARG A 111 -23.78 11.11 1.48
N PRO A 112 -24.24 11.65 2.63
CA PRO A 112 -25.19 12.78 2.66
C PRO A 112 -24.71 14.01 1.86
N ASP A 113 -23.39 14.23 1.79
CA ASP A 113 -22.81 15.35 1.07
C ASP A 113 -22.51 15.07 -0.42
N SER A 114 -22.86 13.88 -0.95
CA SER A 114 -22.56 13.49 -2.33
C SER A 114 -23.13 14.45 -3.37
N LYS A 115 -24.37 14.89 -3.19
CA LYS A 115 -25.00 15.88 -4.08
C LYS A 115 -24.22 17.19 -4.13
N ARG A 116 -23.76 17.69 -2.98
CA ARG A 116 -22.98 18.92 -2.87
C ARG A 116 -21.61 18.73 -3.50
N PHE A 117 -20.96 17.62 -3.20
CA PHE A 117 -19.64 17.34 -3.73
C PHE A 117 -19.64 17.18 -5.26
N LEU A 118 -20.63 16.52 -5.83
CA LEU A 118 -20.78 16.38 -7.28
C LEU A 118 -21.06 17.71 -8.01
N GLN A 119 -21.47 18.76 -7.30
CA GLN A 119 -21.58 20.11 -7.85
C GLN A 119 -20.22 20.84 -7.91
N HIS A 120 -19.21 20.34 -7.18
CA HIS A 120 -17.87 20.89 -7.10
C HIS A 120 -16.81 19.77 -7.05
N PRO A 121 -16.77 18.87 -8.05
CA PRO A 121 -15.87 17.70 -8.05
C PRO A 121 -14.38 18.07 -8.18
N GLU A 122 -14.09 19.35 -8.51
CA GLU A 122 -12.75 19.93 -8.52
C GLU A 122 -12.18 20.17 -7.13
N GLU A 123 -13.00 20.21 -6.07
CA GLU A 123 -12.55 20.41 -4.70
C GLU A 123 -11.95 19.12 -4.15
N ALA A 124 -10.62 19.11 -3.88
CA ALA A 124 -9.98 18.00 -3.23
C ALA A 124 -10.46 17.87 -1.78
N THR A 125 -10.80 16.66 -1.35
CA THR A 125 -11.20 16.39 0.04
C THR A 125 -10.72 15.02 0.50
N ASP A 126 -10.20 14.95 1.71
CA ASP A 126 -9.80 13.71 2.39
C ASP A 126 -10.92 13.14 3.28
N SER A 127 -12.11 13.77 3.27
CA SER A 127 -13.21 13.42 4.17
C SER A 127 -13.84 12.06 3.89
N CYS A 128 -13.76 11.59 2.63
CA CYS A 128 -14.38 10.34 2.18
C CYS A 128 -13.60 9.76 1.00
N ILE A 129 -13.36 8.45 1.04
CA ILE A 129 -12.63 7.74 -0.01
C ILE A 129 -13.33 7.81 -1.38
N ASP A 130 -14.66 7.86 -1.39
CA ASP A 130 -15.42 7.98 -2.64
C ASP A 130 -15.21 9.34 -3.29
N PHE A 131 -15.11 10.40 -2.49
CA PHE A 131 -14.84 11.74 -2.97
C PHE A 131 -13.42 11.87 -3.53
N TYR A 132 -12.47 11.16 -2.93
CA TYR A 132 -11.14 11.04 -3.50
C TYR A 132 -11.17 10.45 -4.92
N PHE A 133 -11.86 9.32 -5.12
CA PHE A 133 -11.96 8.70 -6.45
C PHE A 133 -12.75 9.54 -7.45
N ILE A 134 -13.82 10.21 -7.02
CA ILE A 134 -14.59 11.15 -7.86
C ILE A 134 -13.70 12.31 -8.29
N HIS A 135 -12.92 12.88 -7.38
CA HIS A 135 -11.97 13.96 -7.68
C HIS A 135 -10.89 13.49 -8.65
N GLN A 136 -10.30 12.30 -8.43
CA GLN A 136 -9.31 11.73 -9.36
C GLN A 136 -9.90 11.48 -10.76
N ALA A 137 -11.12 10.96 -10.83
CA ALA A 137 -11.80 10.77 -12.10
C ALA A 137 -12.07 12.10 -12.82
N TYR A 138 -12.46 13.14 -12.07
CA TYR A 138 -12.67 14.46 -12.64
C TYR A 138 -11.34 15.07 -13.14
N ALA A 139 -10.27 14.99 -12.37
CA ALA A 139 -8.95 15.44 -12.78
C ALA A 139 -8.43 14.68 -14.02
N ALA A 140 -8.70 13.36 -14.11
CA ALA A 140 -8.37 12.59 -15.31
C ALA A 140 -9.13 13.07 -16.54
N ILE A 141 -10.42 13.41 -16.38
CA ILE A 141 -11.22 14.02 -17.47
C ILE A 141 -10.62 15.36 -17.91
N GLU A 142 -10.29 16.25 -16.97
CA GLU A 142 -9.66 17.54 -17.29
C GLU A 142 -8.36 17.36 -18.08
N ASN A 143 -7.44 16.54 -17.55
CA ASN A 143 -6.14 16.26 -18.17
C ASN A 143 -6.31 15.68 -19.59
N TRP A 144 -7.23 14.70 -19.74
CA TRP A 144 -7.49 14.08 -21.03
C TRP A 144 -7.95 15.11 -22.08
N PHE A 145 -8.86 16.02 -21.72
CA PHE A 145 -9.31 17.07 -22.64
C PHE A 145 -8.21 18.09 -22.91
N GLU A 146 -7.43 18.50 -21.91
CA GLU A 146 -6.31 19.43 -22.09
C GLU A 146 -5.26 18.86 -23.05
N GLU A 147 -4.94 17.59 -22.95
CA GLU A 147 -4.01 16.90 -23.87
C GLU A 147 -4.58 16.80 -25.28
N HIS A 148 -5.85 16.44 -25.43
CA HIS A 148 -6.49 16.29 -26.74
C HIS A 148 -6.75 17.64 -27.45
N GLU A 149 -7.00 18.71 -26.71
CA GLU A 149 -7.12 20.07 -27.27
C GLU A 149 -5.82 20.56 -27.92
N GLN A 150 -4.67 19.95 -27.62
CA GLN A 150 -3.41 20.22 -28.34
C GLN A 150 -3.35 19.51 -29.73
N ILE A 151 -4.24 18.56 -29.98
CA ILE A 151 -4.29 17.81 -31.24
C ILE A 151 -5.09 18.64 -32.28
N PRO A 152 -4.51 19.04 -33.42
CA PRO A 152 -5.19 19.92 -34.37
C PRO A 152 -6.49 19.37 -34.97
N THR A 153 -6.71 18.06 -34.91
CA THR A 153 -7.90 17.39 -35.46
C THR A 153 -8.96 17.11 -34.41
N PHE A 154 -8.71 17.42 -33.15
CA PHE A 154 -9.68 17.23 -32.06
C PHE A 154 -10.74 18.33 -32.08
N ASP A 155 -12.02 17.94 -32.07
CA ASP A 155 -13.15 18.86 -31.92
C ASP A 155 -13.97 18.47 -30.69
N LYS A 156 -13.89 19.30 -29.66
CA LYS A 156 -14.63 19.12 -28.39
C LYS A 156 -16.15 19.10 -28.58
N ASN A 157 -16.67 19.85 -29.59
CA ASN A 157 -18.10 19.86 -29.90
C ASN A 157 -18.54 18.56 -30.58
N ASP A 158 -17.69 17.97 -31.43
CA ASP A 158 -17.94 16.65 -32.02
C ASP A 158 -17.97 15.58 -30.90
N PHE A 159 -16.97 15.57 -29.99
CA PHE A 159 -16.97 14.69 -28.82
C PHE A 159 -18.25 14.87 -27.98
N ARG A 160 -18.64 16.09 -27.66
CA ARG A 160 -19.86 16.40 -26.92
C ARG A 160 -21.11 15.84 -27.61
N SER A 161 -21.19 15.99 -28.94
CA SER A 161 -22.30 15.46 -29.73
C SER A 161 -22.35 13.93 -29.68
N LYS A 162 -21.20 13.27 -29.88
CA LYS A 162 -21.08 11.82 -29.78
C LYS A 162 -21.51 11.33 -28.40
N PHE A 163 -21.00 11.95 -27.33
CA PHE A 163 -21.29 11.56 -25.96
C PHE A 163 -22.77 11.75 -25.61
N LYS A 164 -23.36 12.89 -25.93
CA LYS A 164 -24.75 13.17 -25.55
C LYS A 164 -25.78 12.41 -26.38
N PHE A 165 -25.60 12.32 -27.70
CA PHE A 165 -26.65 11.90 -28.62
C PHE A 165 -26.38 10.55 -29.29
N HIS A 166 -25.12 10.12 -29.35
CA HIS A 166 -24.72 8.85 -29.98
C HIS A 166 -24.15 7.85 -28.99
N THR A 167 -24.09 8.15 -27.68
CA THR A 167 -23.82 7.21 -26.61
C THR A 167 -25.12 6.85 -25.90
N LYS A 168 -25.41 5.55 -25.81
CA LYS A 168 -26.67 5.05 -25.21
C LYS A 168 -26.40 4.04 -24.12
N VAL A 169 -27.26 4.02 -23.10
CA VAL A 169 -27.35 2.96 -22.09
C VAL A 169 -28.46 1.98 -22.47
N ILE A 170 -28.28 0.72 -22.15
CA ILE A 170 -29.37 -0.25 -22.14
C ILE A 170 -30.10 -0.08 -20.79
N TRP A 171 -31.22 0.66 -20.82
CA TRP A 171 -32.04 0.90 -19.65
C TRP A 171 -32.88 -0.32 -19.35
N TYR A 172 -32.64 -0.96 -18.20
CA TYR A 172 -33.42 -2.10 -17.72
C TYR A 172 -34.12 -1.71 -16.43
N GLU A 173 -35.44 -1.61 -16.50
CA GLU A 173 -36.28 -1.33 -15.32
C GLU A 173 -36.86 -2.63 -14.80
N THR A 174 -36.54 -2.95 -13.52
CA THR A 174 -37.07 -4.13 -12.83
C THR A 174 -38.22 -3.81 -11.92
N THR A 175 -39.19 -4.73 -11.87
CA THR A 175 -40.33 -4.69 -10.95
C THR A 175 -40.16 -5.66 -9.78
N GLU A 176 -39.00 -6.31 -9.64
CA GLU A 176 -38.75 -7.23 -8.52
C GLU A 176 -38.73 -6.48 -7.18
N GLU A 177 -39.40 -7.07 -6.17
CA GLU A 177 -39.55 -6.45 -4.84
C GLU A 177 -38.19 -6.33 -4.13
N ASN A 178 -37.31 -7.30 -4.29
CA ASN A 178 -35.97 -7.30 -3.68
C ASN A 178 -34.84 -6.92 -4.66
N PRO A 179 -34.40 -5.66 -4.66
CA PRO A 179 -33.34 -5.17 -5.55
C PRO A 179 -32.01 -5.91 -5.36
N ILE A 180 -31.69 -6.37 -4.15
CA ILE A 180 -30.44 -7.05 -3.82
C ILE A 180 -30.36 -8.42 -4.49
N THR A 181 -31.49 -9.14 -4.61
CA THR A 181 -31.55 -10.40 -5.34
C THR A 181 -31.23 -10.18 -6.83
N VAL A 182 -31.75 -9.10 -7.42
CA VAL A 182 -31.45 -8.71 -8.81
C VAL A 182 -29.98 -8.32 -8.95
N PHE A 183 -29.48 -7.49 -8.04
CA PHE A 183 -28.09 -7.07 -7.98
C PHE A 183 -27.14 -8.29 -7.91
N THR A 184 -27.37 -9.21 -6.98
CA THR A 184 -26.53 -10.42 -6.83
C THR A 184 -26.57 -11.29 -8.09
N ARG A 185 -27.77 -11.48 -8.68
CA ARG A 185 -27.95 -12.31 -9.89
C ARG A 185 -27.29 -11.72 -11.13
N LEU A 186 -27.34 -10.41 -11.30
CA LEU A 186 -26.71 -9.72 -12.44
C LEU A 186 -25.20 -9.71 -12.36
N ASN A 187 -24.64 -9.67 -11.16
CA ASN A 187 -23.20 -9.59 -10.95
C ASN A 187 -22.50 -10.95 -10.94
N ILE A 188 -23.19 -12.05 -10.63
CA ILE A 188 -22.63 -13.43 -10.72
C ILE A 188 -22.17 -13.80 -12.14
N GLY A 189 -22.64 -13.11 -13.17
CA GLY A 189 -22.33 -13.44 -14.60
C GLY A 189 -21.45 -12.44 -15.35
N LYS A 190 -20.98 -11.34 -14.71
CA LYS A 190 -20.17 -10.29 -15.37
C LYS A 190 -18.84 -10.08 -14.65
N ILE A 191 -18.39 -8.88 -14.42
CA ILE A 191 -17.20 -8.63 -13.62
C ILE A 191 -17.47 -9.17 -12.21
N SER A 192 -16.68 -10.14 -11.76
CA SER A 192 -16.88 -10.81 -10.47
C SER A 192 -16.87 -9.78 -9.35
N LEU A 193 -18.01 -9.64 -8.64
CA LEU A 193 -18.00 -8.92 -7.37
C LEU A 193 -17.02 -9.58 -6.43
N THR A 194 -16.33 -8.78 -5.66
CA THR A 194 -15.47 -9.27 -4.58
C THR A 194 -16.31 -9.91 -3.47
N ASN A 195 -15.69 -10.77 -2.67
CA ASN A 195 -16.37 -11.32 -1.49
C ASN A 195 -16.90 -10.21 -0.58
N ALA A 196 -16.13 -9.13 -0.40
CA ALA A 196 -16.54 -7.98 0.42
C ALA A 196 -17.85 -7.34 -0.07
N GLU A 197 -18.01 -7.11 -1.36
CA GLU A 197 -19.20 -6.52 -1.93
C GLU A 197 -20.43 -7.41 -1.74
N LEU A 198 -20.26 -8.71 -1.95
CA LEU A 198 -21.32 -9.71 -1.73
C LEU A 198 -21.71 -9.83 -0.24
N ILE A 199 -20.73 -9.81 0.65
CA ILE A 199 -20.95 -9.86 2.11
C ILE A 199 -21.61 -8.56 2.58
N LYS A 200 -21.21 -7.39 2.06
CA LYS A 200 -21.87 -6.12 2.35
C LYS A 200 -23.36 -6.18 2.00
N ALA A 201 -23.68 -6.73 0.82
CA ALA A 201 -25.07 -6.91 0.40
C ALA A 201 -25.86 -7.84 1.33
N LEU A 202 -25.24 -8.92 1.86
CA LEU A 202 -25.88 -9.78 2.86
C LEU A 202 -26.20 -9.03 4.14
N PHE A 203 -25.27 -8.27 4.71
CA PHE A 203 -25.50 -7.51 5.94
C PHE A 203 -26.55 -6.41 5.80
N LEU A 204 -26.63 -5.76 4.63
CA LEU A 204 -27.55 -4.65 4.38
C LEU A 204 -28.90 -5.10 3.80
N ASN A 205 -29.14 -6.40 3.63
CA ASN A 205 -30.42 -6.91 3.13
C ASN A 205 -31.57 -6.64 4.12
N SER A 206 -32.54 -5.87 3.70
CA SER A 206 -33.69 -5.49 4.49
C SER A 206 -34.49 -6.67 5.05
N SER A 207 -34.53 -7.82 4.36
CA SER A 207 -35.20 -9.03 4.82
C SER A 207 -34.59 -9.64 6.10
N ASN A 208 -33.40 -9.25 6.47
CA ASN A 208 -32.69 -9.71 7.65
C ASN A 208 -33.06 -8.93 8.93
N PHE A 209 -33.73 -7.78 8.78
CA PHE A 209 -34.15 -6.94 9.90
C PHE A 209 -35.66 -7.16 10.17
N ARG A 210 -35.97 -7.74 11.31
CA ARG A 210 -37.37 -7.85 11.80
C ARG A 210 -37.77 -6.60 12.59
N ALA A 211 -37.50 -5.44 12.03
CA ALA A 211 -37.88 -4.20 12.69
C ALA A 211 -39.40 -4.00 12.61
N THR A 212 -40.03 -3.60 13.72
CA THR A 212 -41.45 -3.22 13.80
C THR A 212 -41.73 -1.89 13.09
N ASN A 213 -40.66 -1.16 12.72
CA ASN A 213 -40.73 0.14 12.09
C ASN A 213 -39.64 0.26 11.00
N GLN A 214 -40.04 0.75 9.84
CA GLN A 214 -39.15 0.94 8.67
C GLN A 214 -37.99 1.92 8.97
N ASP A 215 -38.25 2.95 9.82
CA ASP A 215 -37.24 3.92 10.23
C ASP A 215 -36.13 3.30 11.10
N GLU A 216 -36.47 2.31 11.93
CA GLU A 216 -35.49 1.60 12.76
C GLU A 216 -34.60 0.69 11.90
N MET A 217 -35.18 0.00 10.94
CA MET A 217 -34.46 -0.81 9.97
C MET A 217 -33.46 0.03 9.18
N HIS A 218 -33.92 1.15 8.63
CA HIS A 218 -33.07 2.06 7.85
C HIS A 218 -31.91 2.62 8.67
N ARG A 219 -32.16 3.00 9.93
CA ARG A 219 -31.11 3.48 10.83
C ARG A 219 -30.02 2.42 11.06
N ARG A 220 -30.39 1.16 11.28
CA ARG A 220 -29.43 0.07 11.48
C ARG A 220 -28.62 -0.25 10.22
N GLN A 221 -29.24 -0.18 9.05
CA GLN A 221 -28.51 -0.31 7.78
C GLN A 221 -27.47 0.80 7.62
N ILE A 222 -27.82 2.05 7.98
CA ILE A 222 -26.88 3.18 7.94
C ILE A 222 -25.75 3.00 8.95
N GLU A 223 -26.04 2.52 10.17
CA GLU A 223 -25.01 2.21 11.17
C GLU A 223 -23.98 1.22 10.63
N ILE A 224 -24.44 0.05 10.16
CA ILE A 224 -23.55 -0.97 9.58
C ILE A 224 -22.77 -0.43 8.37
N ALA A 225 -23.44 0.30 7.49
CA ALA A 225 -22.79 0.87 6.30
C ALA A 225 -21.69 1.89 6.69
N THR A 226 -21.96 2.74 7.69
CA THR A 226 -21.02 3.75 8.18
C THR A 226 -19.80 3.10 8.84
N GLU A 227 -20.03 2.10 9.69
CA GLU A 227 -18.97 1.35 10.35
C GLU A 227 -18.15 0.53 9.36
N TRP A 228 -18.80 -0.07 8.34
CA TRP A 228 -18.11 -0.75 7.24
C TRP A 228 -17.14 0.19 6.54
N ASP A 229 -17.61 1.37 6.19
CA ASP A 229 -16.77 2.35 5.50
C ASP A 229 -15.61 2.84 6.37
N GLN A 230 -15.80 2.95 7.68
CA GLN A 230 -14.71 3.27 8.62
C GLN A 230 -13.65 2.16 8.64
N ILE A 231 -14.06 0.89 8.70
CA ILE A 231 -13.16 -0.25 8.68
C ILE A 231 -12.41 -0.29 7.33
N GLU A 232 -13.14 -0.22 6.22
CA GLU A 232 -12.55 -0.22 4.87
C GLU A 232 -11.52 0.90 4.71
N ASN A 233 -11.87 2.12 5.12
CA ASN A 233 -10.97 3.27 5.06
C ASN A 233 -9.71 3.10 5.93
N ALA A 234 -9.84 2.54 7.13
CA ALA A 234 -8.70 2.26 7.98
C ALA A 234 -7.72 1.28 7.33
N PHE A 235 -8.23 0.24 6.67
CA PHE A 235 -7.40 -0.74 5.96
C PHE A 235 -6.75 -0.17 4.69
N GLN A 236 -7.28 0.91 4.08
CA GLN A 236 -6.63 1.60 2.97
C GLN A 236 -5.34 2.31 3.38
N ASN A 237 -5.13 2.57 4.67
CA ASN A 237 -3.88 3.11 5.16
C ASN A 237 -2.77 2.05 5.06
N ASP A 238 -1.77 2.28 4.20
CA ASP A 238 -0.66 1.36 3.98
C ASP A 238 0.13 1.05 5.25
N LYS A 239 0.28 2.02 6.17
CA LYS A 239 0.97 1.79 7.45
C LYS A 239 0.21 0.79 8.32
N PHE A 240 -1.12 0.87 8.33
CA PHE A 240 -1.98 -0.07 9.05
C PHE A 240 -2.01 -1.43 8.36
N TRP A 241 -2.14 -1.46 7.03
CA TRP A 241 -2.14 -2.68 6.23
C TRP A 241 -0.87 -3.49 6.41
N TYR A 242 0.29 -2.87 6.14
CA TYR A 242 1.57 -3.57 6.23
C TYR A 242 2.04 -3.86 7.67
N PHE A 243 1.44 -3.24 8.66
CA PHE A 243 1.60 -3.69 10.04
C PHE A 243 1.02 -5.10 10.25
N LEU A 244 -0.15 -5.39 9.69
CA LEU A 244 -0.88 -6.64 9.88
C LEU A 244 -0.55 -7.72 8.84
N CYS A 245 -0.23 -7.36 7.61
CA CYS A 245 -0.19 -8.24 6.46
C CYS A 245 1.14 -8.18 5.71
N ASN A 246 1.62 -9.36 5.24
CA ASN A 246 2.81 -9.48 4.38
C ASN A 246 2.44 -9.58 2.89
N LYS A 247 1.14 -9.61 2.57
CA LYS A 247 0.67 -9.74 1.18
C LYS A 247 0.70 -8.39 0.47
N PRO A 248 0.86 -8.38 -0.87
CA PRO A 248 0.68 -7.18 -1.66
C PRO A 248 -0.70 -6.55 -1.43
N VAL A 249 -0.82 -5.29 -1.80
CA VAL A 249 -2.11 -4.58 -1.79
C VAL A 249 -3.12 -5.30 -2.69
N CYS A 250 -4.34 -5.46 -2.19
CA CYS A 250 -5.51 -5.94 -2.95
C CYS A 250 -6.59 -4.85 -2.95
N ASP A 251 -7.49 -4.92 -3.92
CA ASP A 251 -8.53 -3.89 -4.13
C ASP A 251 -9.47 -3.72 -2.93
N ASN A 252 -9.77 -4.83 -2.22
CA ASN A 252 -10.71 -4.87 -1.10
C ASN A 252 -10.05 -5.40 0.17
N ARG A 253 -9.34 -4.52 0.89
CA ARG A 253 -8.54 -4.91 2.07
C ARG A 253 -9.38 -5.35 3.27
N ILE A 254 -10.67 -4.99 3.35
CA ILE A 254 -11.57 -5.47 4.40
C ILE A 254 -11.78 -7.00 4.33
N GLU A 255 -11.62 -7.61 3.15
CA GLU A 255 -11.66 -9.08 2.98
C GLU A 255 -10.67 -9.80 3.88
N PHE A 256 -9.60 -9.15 4.28
CA PHE A 256 -8.64 -9.71 5.23
C PHE A 256 -9.30 -10.19 6.53
N ILE A 257 -10.22 -9.41 7.12
CA ILE A 257 -10.97 -9.84 8.30
C ILE A 257 -11.87 -11.04 7.96
N PHE A 258 -12.55 -10.99 6.83
CA PHE A 258 -13.48 -12.06 6.43
C PHE A 258 -12.76 -13.39 6.17
N ASP A 259 -11.59 -13.34 5.56
CA ASP A 259 -10.73 -14.51 5.34
C ASP A 259 -10.21 -15.09 6.67
N LEU A 260 -9.91 -14.21 7.64
CA LEU A 260 -9.56 -14.66 8.98
C LEU A 260 -10.72 -15.41 9.66
N MET A 261 -11.95 -14.98 9.45
CA MET A 261 -13.15 -15.63 10.01
C MET A 261 -13.51 -16.93 9.28
N ASN A 262 -13.36 -16.97 7.96
CA ASN A 262 -13.71 -18.15 7.15
C ASN A 262 -12.81 -19.36 7.45
N ASN A 263 -11.55 -19.15 7.76
CA ASN A 263 -10.57 -20.20 8.07
C ASN A 263 -10.53 -21.36 7.04
N SER A 264 -10.90 -21.11 5.78
CA SER A 264 -10.90 -22.09 4.69
C SER A 264 -9.63 -21.92 3.84
N ASN A 265 -9.03 -23.06 3.46
CA ASN A 265 -7.97 -23.14 2.46
C ASN A 265 -8.55 -23.58 1.10
N ASP A 266 -9.84 -23.35 0.87
CA ASP A 266 -10.52 -23.74 -0.36
C ASP A 266 -10.03 -22.91 -1.55
N CYS A 267 -9.88 -23.55 -2.70
CA CYS A 267 -9.52 -22.90 -3.98
C CYS A 267 -10.72 -22.15 -4.62
N ASP A 268 -11.91 -22.20 -4.00
CA ASP A 268 -13.08 -21.48 -4.49
C ASP A 268 -12.93 -19.97 -4.23
N PRO A 269 -12.92 -19.12 -5.28
CA PRO A 269 -12.82 -17.66 -5.11
C PRO A 269 -13.93 -17.05 -4.24
N TYR A 270 -15.07 -17.72 -4.13
CA TYR A 270 -16.22 -17.28 -3.34
C TYR A 270 -16.39 -18.03 -2.02
N SER A 271 -15.37 -18.76 -1.55
CA SER A 271 -15.45 -19.53 -0.30
C SER A 271 -15.84 -18.67 0.89
N THR A 272 -15.25 -17.48 0.99
CA THR A 272 -15.51 -16.50 2.05
C THR A 272 -16.95 -15.96 1.99
N PHE A 273 -17.46 -15.63 0.80
CA PHE A 273 -18.87 -15.26 0.64
C PHE A 273 -19.81 -16.42 1.03
N ARG A 274 -19.53 -17.66 0.62
CA ARG A 274 -20.37 -18.82 0.98
C ARG A 274 -20.40 -19.08 2.48
N PHE A 275 -19.27 -18.90 3.16
CA PHE A 275 -19.21 -18.96 4.63
C PHE A 275 -20.18 -17.96 5.26
N PHE A 276 -20.12 -16.67 4.86
CA PHE A 276 -21.05 -15.67 5.37
C PHE A 276 -22.50 -15.89 4.92
N SER A 277 -22.73 -16.34 3.70
CA SER A 277 -24.07 -16.70 3.23
C SER A 277 -24.69 -17.79 4.10
N THR A 278 -23.95 -18.85 4.41
CA THR A 278 -24.41 -19.92 5.31
C THR A 278 -24.64 -19.42 6.74
N LYS A 279 -23.76 -18.50 7.19
CA LYS A 279 -23.86 -17.92 8.55
C LYS A 279 -25.05 -16.95 8.71
N LEU A 280 -25.47 -16.26 7.64
CA LEU A 280 -26.40 -15.13 7.70
C LEU A 280 -27.76 -15.41 7.05
N VAL A 281 -27.82 -16.17 5.93
CA VAL A 281 -29.08 -16.39 5.21
C VAL A 281 -30.07 -17.23 6.03
N GLY A 282 -31.29 -16.73 6.19
CA GLY A 282 -32.36 -17.40 6.96
C GLY A 282 -32.15 -17.35 8.47
N LYS A 283 -31.18 -16.61 8.97
CA LYS A 283 -30.93 -16.39 10.40
C LYS A 283 -31.76 -15.23 10.93
N ASN A 284 -31.77 -15.09 12.24
CA ASN A 284 -32.46 -14.00 12.90
C ASN A 284 -31.53 -12.77 13.06
N GLU A 285 -32.12 -11.64 13.43
CA GLU A 285 -31.41 -10.38 13.64
C GLU A 285 -30.27 -10.47 14.67
N SER A 286 -30.46 -11.29 15.73
CA SER A 286 -29.43 -11.49 16.75
C SER A 286 -28.18 -12.18 16.20
N ASP A 287 -28.36 -13.14 15.26
CA ASP A 287 -27.22 -13.83 14.63
C ASP A 287 -26.44 -12.89 13.72
N MET A 288 -27.14 -12.01 13.02
CA MET A 288 -26.51 -10.98 12.19
C MET A 288 -25.73 -9.97 13.02
N LYS A 289 -26.33 -9.51 14.11
CA LYS A 289 -25.67 -8.61 15.06
C LYS A 289 -24.40 -9.25 15.64
N ALA A 290 -24.49 -10.50 16.07
CA ALA A 290 -23.34 -11.25 16.60
C ALA A 290 -22.22 -11.39 15.56
N ALA A 291 -22.55 -11.68 14.30
CA ALA A 291 -21.57 -11.76 13.23
C ALA A 291 -20.91 -10.39 12.93
N TRP A 292 -21.69 -9.30 13.01
CA TRP A 292 -21.14 -7.95 12.84
C TRP A 292 -20.25 -7.54 14.02
N GLU A 293 -20.66 -7.81 15.24
CA GLU A 293 -19.87 -7.57 16.45
C GLU A 293 -18.53 -8.34 16.42
N GLU A 294 -18.51 -9.54 15.83
CA GLU A 294 -17.26 -10.29 15.62
C GLU A 294 -16.31 -9.58 14.66
N ILE A 295 -16.81 -9.06 13.53
CA ILE A 295 -16.03 -8.26 12.58
C ILE A 295 -15.46 -7.00 13.26
N GLN A 296 -16.30 -6.28 13.99
CA GLN A 296 -15.89 -5.12 14.77
C GLN A 296 -14.82 -5.49 15.81
N GLY A 297 -14.94 -6.67 16.44
CA GLY A 297 -13.99 -7.18 17.41
C GLY A 297 -12.59 -7.36 16.82
N TYR A 298 -12.48 -7.90 15.60
CA TYR A 298 -11.20 -7.96 14.87
C TYR A 298 -10.62 -6.58 14.62
N TYR A 299 -11.42 -5.67 14.07
CA TYR A 299 -10.98 -4.31 13.77
C TYR A 299 -10.53 -3.53 15.00
N GLN A 300 -11.31 -3.59 16.08
CA GLN A 300 -10.98 -2.91 17.34
C GLN A 300 -9.68 -3.46 17.94
N ARG A 301 -9.47 -4.78 17.88
CA ARG A 301 -8.25 -5.41 18.37
C ARG A 301 -7.02 -5.01 17.55
N PHE A 302 -7.13 -5.02 16.23
CA PHE A 302 -6.05 -4.57 15.35
C PHE A 302 -5.72 -3.09 15.54
N THR A 303 -6.73 -2.27 15.75
CA THR A 303 -6.57 -0.84 16.04
C THR A 303 -5.91 -0.62 17.41
N GLU A 304 -6.28 -1.40 18.44
CA GLU A 304 -5.61 -1.36 19.74
C GLU A 304 -4.11 -1.70 19.61
N TRP A 305 -3.77 -2.76 18.87
CA TRP A 305 -2.38 -3.14 18.65
C TRP A 305 -1.61 -2.05 17.90
N TYR A 306 -2.23 -1.46 16.87
CA TYR A 306 -1.63 -0.42 16.06
C TYR A 306 -1.31 0.84 16.86
N HIS A 307 -2.20 1.26 17.75
CA HIS A 307 -2.01 2.47 18.55
C HIS A 307 -1.20 2.25 19.84
N ASN A 308 -0.99 1.02 20.26
CA ASN A 308 -0.11 0.73 21.38
C ASN A 308 1.32 0.52 20.87
N ARG A 309 2.22 1.45 21.19
CA ARG A 309 3.59 1.47 20.65
C ARG A 309 4.36 0.16 20.88
N GLU A 310 4.25 -0.45 22.06
CA GLU A 310 4.91 -1.72 22.37
C GLU A 310 4.32 -2.88 21.56
N LEU A 311 2.99 -3.00 21.53
CA LEU A 311 2.30 -4.05 20.77
C LEU A 311 2.55 -3.88 19.26
N TYR A 312 2.49 -2.66 18.74
CA TYR A 312 2.79 -2.39 17.33
C TYR A 312 4.17 -2.93 16.92
N HIS A 313 5.20 -2.59 17.68
CA HIS A 313 6.57 -2.97 17.33
C HIS A 313 6.79 -4.49 17.44
N LYS A 314 6.36 -5.11 18.54
CA LYS A 314 6.57 -6.53 18.78
C LYS A 314 5.67 -7.42 17.89
N ILE A 315 4.38 -7.09 17.74
CA ILE A 315 3.47 -7.82 16.85
C ILE A 315 3.89 -7.63 15.39
N GLY A 316 4.18 -6.40 14.98
CA GLY A 316 4.67 -6.12 13.64
C GLY A 316 5.94 -6.91 13.30
N PHE A 317 6.88 -7.06 14.24
CA PHE A 317 8.04 -7.92 14.11
C PHE A 317 7.64 -9.39 13.91
N LEU A 318 6.84 -9.94 14.83
CA LEU A 318 6.41 -11.35 14.80
C LEU A 318 5.72 -11.72 13.48
N LEU A 319 4.82 -10.85 13.00
CA LEU A 319 4.11 -11.04 11.73
C LEU A 319 5.04 -10.87 10.52
N THR A 320 5.98 -9.91 10.57
CA THR A 320 6.91 -9.65 9.46
C THR A 320 7.87 -10.82 9.25
N VAL A 321 8.38 -11.40 10.33
CA VAL A 321 9.27 -12.58 10.29
C VAL A 321 8.50 -13.88 10.04
N GLY A 322 7.19 -13.91 10.33
CA GLY A 322 6.34 -15.10 10.19
C GLY A 322 6.49 -16.09 11.36
N ILE A 323 6.78 -15.58 12.55
CA ILE A 323 6.95 -16.40 13.76
C ILE A 323 5.61 -16.96 14.24
N VAL A 324 4.53 -16.22 14.02
CA VAL A 324 3.18 -16.56 14.47
C VAL A 324 2.14 -16.09 13.46
N ASP A 325 1.03 -16.81 13.39
CA ASP A 325 -0.14 -16.38 12.59
C ASP A 325 -0.97 -15.33 13.34
N ILE A 326 -1.52 -14.38 12.61
CA ILE A 326 -2.34 -13.31 13.19
C ILE A 326 -3.61 -13.82 13.89
N LYS A 327 -4.16 -14.96 13.45
CA LYS A 327 -5.33 -15.60 14.11
C LYS A 327 -4.96 -16.09 15.50
N GLU A 328 -3.78 -16.67 15.66
CA GLU A 328 -3.27 -17.11 16.94
C GLU A 328 -3.09 -15.92 17.90
N LEU A 329 -2.50 -14.83 17.42
CA LEU A 329 -2.39 -13.59 18.18
C LEU A 329 -3.77 -13.04 18.58
N TYR A 330 -4.71 -13.00 17.65
CA TYR A 330 -6.07 -12.55 17.93
C TYR A 330 -6.74 -13.40 19.01
N TYR A 331 -6.66 -14.74 18.89
CA TYR A 331 -7.21 -15.66 19.87
C TYR A 331 -6.63 -15.40 21.27
N HIS A 332 -5.31 -15.36 21.40
CA HIS A 332 -4.66 -15.13 22.70
C HIS A 332 -4.99 -13.75 23.28
N SER A 333 -5.03 -12.71 22.46
CA SER A 333 -5.37 -11.36 22.92
C SER A 333 -6.83 -11.20 23.33
N SER A 334 -7.73 -12.02 22.76
CA SER A 334 -9.17 -11.99 23.08
C SER A 334 -9.54 -12.83 24.30
N THR A 335 -8.74 -13.86 24.62
CA THR A 335 -9.01 -14.80 25.70
C THR A 335 -8.22 -14.54 26.97
N GLN A 336 -7.15 -13.74 26.90
CA GLN A 336 -6.24 -13.48 28.01
C GLN A 336 -6.29 -12.03 28.48
N LYS A 337 -5.80 -11.80 29.71
CA LYS A 337 -5.56 -10.43 30.20
C LYS A 337 -4.42 -9.79 29.40
N LYS A 338 -4.45 -8.48 29.23
CA LYS A 338 -3.44 -7.72 28.48
C LYS A 338 -2.00 -7.99 28.91
N SER A 339 -1.74 -8.08 30.22
CA SER A 339 -0.40 -8.39 30.75
C SER A 339 0.08 -9.80 30.37
N CYS A 340 -0.83 -10.79 30.36
CA CYS A 340 -0.52 -12.15 29.92
C CYS A 340 -0.25 -12.21 28.41
N PHE A 341 -0.98 -11.43 27.63
CA PHE A 341 -0.77 -11.34 26.19
C PHE A 341 0.59 -10.67 25.84
N VAL A 342 0.98 -9.62 26.56
CA VAL A 342 2.32 -9.01 26.40
C VAL A 342 3.42 -10.02 26.73
N ALA A 343 3.29 -10.75 27.84
CA ALA A 343 4.25 -11.80 28.19
C ALA A 343 4.30 -12.92 27.15
N TYR A 344 3.15 -13.31 26.59
CA TYR A 344 3.07 -14.31 25.53
C TYR A 344 3.83 -13.86 24.25
N ILE A 345 3.69 -12.59 23.85
CA ILE A 345 4.44 -12.02 22.72
C ILE A 345 5.96 -12.10 22.96
N ASP A 346 6.41 -11.74 24.16
CA ASP A 346 7.84 -11.82 24.51
C ASP A 346 8.34 -13.26 24.52
N ASP A 347 7.54 -14.20 25.02
CA ASP A 347 7.86 -15.63 25.02
C ASP A 347 7.97 -16.21 23.60
N LEU A 348 7.14 -15.76 22.66
CA LEU A 348 7.25 -16.15 21.24
C LEU A 348 8.60 -15.75 20.64
N ILE A 349 9.05 -14.51 20.89
CA ILE A 349 10.35 -14.02 20.41
C ILE A 349 11.49 -14.84 21.04
N LYS A 350 11.47 -15.05 22.37
CA LYS A 350 12.46 -15.85 23.09
C LYS A 350 12.52 -17.29 22.58
N LYS A 351 11.37 -17.91 22.37
CA LYS A 351 11.27 -19.28 21.88
C LYS A 351 11.83 -19.44 20.46
N TYR A 352 11.62 -18.44 19.61
CA TYR A 352 12.13 -18.43 18.24
C TYR A 352 13.67 -18.45 18.21
N TYR A 353 14.31 -17.70 19.11
CA TYR A 353 15.78 -17.60 19.18
C TYR A 353 16.45 -18.54 20.20
N LYS A 354 15.70 -19.42 20.87
CA LYS A 354 16.18 -20.24 22.01
C LYS A 354 17.48 -21.03 21.75
N ASN A 355 17.70 -21.48 20.51
CA ASN A 355 18.88 -22.30 20.16
C ASN A 355 19.83 -21.53 19.23
N GLN A 356 19.86 -20.22 19.30
CA GLN A 356 20.62 -19.35 18.43
C GLN A 356 21.34 -18.31 19.30
N PRO A 357 22.53 -18.65 19.84
CA PRO A 357 23.32 -17.70 20.60
C PRO A 357 23.67 -16.48 19.74
N LEU A 358 23.57 -15.29 20.34
CA LEU A 358 23.72 -14.03 19.62
C LEU A 358 25.08 -13.90 18.93
N LEU A 359 26.16 -14.29 19.62
CA LEU A 359 27.52 -14.12 19.11
C LEU A 359 27.96 -15.19 18.09
N ASP A 360 27.19 -16.29 17.96
CA ASP A 360 27.43 -17.30 16.93
C ASP A 360 26.84 -16.90 15.56
N LEU A 361 26.05 -15.83 15.51
CA LEU A 361 25.40 -15.37 14.27
C LEU A 361 26.38 -14.60 13.37
N ASN A 362 26.33 -14.95 12.10
CA ASN A 362 27.14 -14.33 11.07
C ASN A 362 26.31 -14.03 9.80
N TYR A 363 26.96 -13.53 8.75
CA TYR A 363 26.32 -13.16 7.49
C TYR A 363 25.58 -14.32 6.79
N GLU A 364 26.00 -15.58 6.96
CA GLU A 364 25.43 -16.73 6.28
C GLU A 364 24.17 -17.28 6.97
N ASN A 365 23.95 -16.93 8.25
CA ASN A 365 22.78 -17.41 9.00
C ASN A 365 21.51 -16.72 8.51
N LYS A 366 20.46 -17.51 8.30
CA LYS A 366 19.15 -17.02 7.84
C LYS A 366 18.51 -16.05 8.85
N GLU A 367 18.80 -16.26 10.11
CA GLU A 367 18.24 -15.52 11.25
C GLU A 367 18.86 -14.13 11.41
N THR A 368 20.07 -13.89 10.90
CA THR A 368 20.80 -12.63 11.06
C THR A 368 19.97 -11.42 10.63
N ARG A 369 19.23 -11.51 9.51
CA ARG A 369 18.33 -10.43 9.08
C ARG A 369 17.24 -10.14 10.10
N SER A 370 16.60 -11.17 10.65
CA SER A 370 15.55 -11.01 11.65
C SER A 370 16.09 -10.48 12.97
N VAL A 371 17.31 -10.86 13.36
CA VAL A 371 17.99 -10.33 14.55
C VAL A 371 18.31 -8.86 14.40
N LEU A 372 18.87 -8.43 13.25
CA LEU A 372 19.11 -7.02 12.96
C LEU A 372 17.81 -6.21 12.91
N LEU A 373 16.71 -6.78 12.42
CA LEU A 373 15.39 -6.15 12.49
C LEU A 373 14.92 -6.00 13.93
N LEU A 374 15.01 -7.07 14.74
CA LEU A 374 14.63 -7.03 16.16
C LEU A 374 15.45 -5.99 16.92
N TYR A 375 16.76 -5.93 16.66
CA TYR A 375 17.66 -4.95 17.26
C TYR A 375 17.20 -3.51 16.98
N ASN A 376 16.86 -3.19 15.74
CA ASN A 376 16.33 -1.87 15.38
C ASN A 376 15.01 -1.55 16.10
N ILE A 377 14.10 -2.52 16.16
CA ILE A 377 12.78 -2.36 16.80
C ILE A 377 12.94 -2.15 18.31
N LEU A 378 13.76 -2.95 18.99
CA LEU A 378 13.97 -2.83 20.42
C LEU A 378 14.72 -1.54 20.79
N THR A 379 15.69 -1.13 19.99
CA THR A 379 16.40 0.15 20.16
C THR A 379 15.43 1.33 20.10
N MET A 380 14.47 1.32 19.16
CA MET A 380 13.41 2.32 19.11
C MET A 380 12.53 2.28 20.36
N LEU A 381 12.15 1.09 20.83
CA LEU A 381 11.31 0.93 22.02
C LEU A 381 11.98 1.40 23.30
N GLN A 382 13.29 1.19 23.45
CA GLN A 382 14.06 1.62 24.62
C GLN A 382 14.18 3.14 24.75
N ASN A 383 13.99 3.89 23.67
CA ASN A 383 13.96 5.34 23.71
C ASN A 383 12.56 5.83 24.09
N GLU A 384 12.33 6.07 25.38
CA GLU A 384 11.05 6.53 25.92
C GLU A 384 10.62 7.92 25.41
N HIS A 385 11.58 8.74 24.97
CA HIS A 385 11.32 10.08 24.43
C HIS A 385 11.02 10.07 22.92
N ASP A 386 11.24 8.96 22.23
CA ASP A 386 10.91 8.80 20.82
C ASP A 386 9.50 8.24 20.65
N ALA A 387 8.60 9.04 20.11
CA ALA A 387 7.23 8.63 19.80
C ALA A 387 7.11 7.95 18.42
N SER A 388 8.22 7.74 17.71
CA SER A 388 8.20 7.17 16.36
C SER A 388 7.81 5.69 16.35
N TYR A 389 7.26 5.27 15.22
CA TYR A 389 6.86 3.90 14.91
C TYR A 389 7.75 3.35 13.81
N PHE A 390 8.17 2.07 13.93
CA PHE A 390 8.93 1.41 12.87
C PHE A 390 8.07 1.33 11.60
N PRO A 391 8.56 1.79 10.44
CA PRO A 391 7.76 1.86 9.22
C PRO A 391 7.69 0.49 8.52
N PHE A 392 6.84 -0.42 9.00
CA PHE A 392 6.66 -1.75 8.42
C PHE A 392 6.23 -1.72 6.95
N ASN A 393 5.50 -0.67 6.52
CA ASN A 393 5.16 -0.45 5.12
C ASN A 393 6.43 -0.29 4.27
N ASN A 394 7.36 0.58 4.64
CA ASN A 394 8.61 0.77 3.91
C ASN A 394 9.45 -0.51 3.95
N TYR A 395 9.51 -1.17 5.11
CA TYR A 395 10.26 -2.42 5.25
C TYR A 395 9.73 -3.54 4.35
N LYS A 396 8.41 -3.69 4.19
CA LYS A 396 7.78 -4.75 3.39
C LYS A 396 7.70 -4.43 1.90
N LEU A 397 7.67 -3.15 1.53
CA LEU A 397 7.64 -2.71 0.13
C LEU A 397 9.03 -2.68 -0.51
N ASP A 398 10.04 -2.33 0.25
CA ASP A 398 11.43 -2.34 -0.21
C ASP A 398 12.06 -3.73 0.03
N LYS A 399 13.08 -4.04 -0.78
CA LYS A 399 13.94 -5.19 -0.52
C LYS A 399 15.04 -4.80 0.42
N TRP A 400 15.27 -5.61 1.45
CA TRP A 400 16.28 -5.37 2.47
C TRP A 400 17.41 -6.38 2.37
N ASP A 401 18.60 -5.93 2.69
CA ASP A 401 19.82 -6.72 2.65
C ASP A 401 20.66 -6.53 3.91
N ILE A 402 21.63 -7.39 4.10
CA ILE A 402 22.62 -7.27 5.18
C ILE A 402 23.86 -6.62 4.57
N GLU A 403 24.27 -5.51 5.14
CA GLU A 403 25.41 -4.73 4.71
C GLU A 403 26.59 -4.92 5.67
N HIS A 404 27.80 -5.16 5.13
CA HIS A 404 29.02 -5.15 5.90
C HIS A 404 29.43 -3.70 6.18
N ILE A 405 29.60 -3.35 7.45
CA ILE A 405 29.98 -2.00 7.87
C ILE A 405 31.39 -1.69 7.36
N ALA A 406 32.39 -2.47 7.78
CA ALA A 406 33.71 -2.47 7.18
C ALA A 406 33.74 -3.39 5.95
N SER A 407 34.45 -3.01 4.90
CA SER A 407 34.44 -3.72 3.63
C SER A 407 35.26 -5.01 3.69
N ARG A 408 34.73 -6.07 3.08
CA ARG A 408 35.47 -7.33 2.85
C ARG A 408 36.52 -7.15 1.76
N LYS A 409 37.59 -7.93 1.83
CA LYS A 409 38.61 -8.02 0.78
C LYS A 409 38.13 -8.91 -0.37
N ASP A 410 37.22 -8.40 -1.19
CA ASP A 410 36.74 -9.11 -2.38
C ASP A 410 36.61 -8.14 -3.57
N ALA A 411 37.70 -7.95 -4.30
CA ALA A 411 37.75 -7.08 -5.48
C ALA A 411 36.77 -7.51 -6.60
N ARG A 412 36.42 -8.81 -6.68
CA ARG A 412 35.49 -9.34 -7.70
C ARG A 412 34.05 -8.83 -7.51
N SER A 413 33.75 -8.36 -6.33
CA SER A 413 32.43 -7.74 -6.03
C SER A 413 32.25 -6.36 -6.67
N VAL A 414 33.34 -5.74 -7.21
CA VAL A 414 33.27 -4.48 -7.97
C VAL A 414 33.32 -4.77 -9.47
N PRO A 415 32.15 -4.76 -10.18
CA PRO A 415 32.15 -4.99 -11.63
C PRO A 415 33.00 -3.98 -12.40
N THR A 416 33.62 -4.41 -13.47
CA THR A 416 34.52 -3.57 -14.29
C THR A 416 33.98 -2.17 -14.64
N PRO A 417 32.69 -2.01 -15.05
CA PRO A 417 32.16 -0.68 -15.35
C PRO A 417 32.08 0.28 -14.17
N ASN A 418 32.15 -0.24 -12.93
CA ASN A 418 32.05 0.57 -11.72
C ASN A 418 33.39 0.86 -11.06
N ARG A 419 34.47 0.24 -11.51
CA ARG A 419 35.82 0.35 -10.90
C ARG A 419 36.37 1.77 -10.92
N LYS A 420 36.12 2.49 -12.00
CA LYS A 420 36.51 3.89 -12.10
C LYS A 420 35.87 4.73 -10.99
N ASN A 421 34.57 4.67 -10.88
CA ASN A 421 33.83 5.44 -9.86
C ASN A 421 34.23 5.01 -8.44
N TRP A 422 34.43 3.70 -8.21
CA TRP A 422 34.89 3.19 -6.93
C TRP A 422 36.26 3.77 -6.52
N LEU A 423 37.23 3.86 -7.48
CA LEU A 423 38.56 4.47 -7.27
C LEU A 423 38.45 5.97 -7.01
N ASP A 424 37.63 6.69 -7.81
CA ASP A 424 37.38 8.13 -7.64
C ASP A 424 36.79 8.41 -6.26
N ASP A 425 35.82 7.64 -5.84
CA ASP A 425 35.18 7.77 -4.53
C ASP A 425 36.15 7.46 -3.39
N ALA A 426 36.89 6.35 -3.46
CA ALA A 426 37.87 5.98 -2.43
C ALA A 426 38.97 7.04 -2.28
N ARG A 427 39.47 7.56 -3.40
CA ARG A 427 40.50 8.60 -3.46
C ARG A 427 40.14 9.85 -2.64
N CYS A 428 38.87 10.24 -2.66
CA CYS A 428 38.38 11.43 -1.94
C CYS A 428 38.56 11.34 -0.42
N TYR A 429 38.70 10.14 0.14
CA TYR A 429 38.71 9.90 1.59
C TYR A 429 40.07 9.37 2.10
N ILE A 430 41.06 9.13 1.22
CA ILE A 430 42.40 8.76 1.64
C ILE A 430 43.06 9.99 2.27
N ASP A 431 43.49 9.82 3.52
CA ASP A 431 44.16 10.87 4.27
C ASP A 431 45.62 10.99 3.82
N GLN A 432 46.01 12.16 3.31
CA GLN A 432 47.38 12.46 2.83
C GLN A 432 48.39 12.51 3.96
N ASP A 433 47.96 12.75 5.20
CA ASP A 433 48.86 12.79 6.37
C ASP A 433 49.22 11.38 6.88
N GLN A 434 48.55 10.34 6.38
CA GLN A 434 48.93 8.95 6.66
C GLN A 434 50.11 8.52 5.78
N SER A 435 51.00 7.69 6.34
CA SER A 435 52.28 7.29 5.70
C SER A 435 52.12 6.63 4.31
N ASP A 436 51.02 5.94 4.06
CA ASP A 436 50.67 5.26 2.81
C ASP A 436 49.72 6.08 1.91
N GLY A 437 49.11 7.15 2.45
CA GLY A 437 48.12 7.97 1.74
C GLY A 437 48.63 8.56 0.43
N PRO A 438 49.77 9.27 0.41
CA PRO A 438 50.33 9.86 -0.82
C PRO A 438 50.63 8.82 -1.91
N ASP A 439 51.14 7.63 -1.54
CA ASP A 439 51.42 6.56 -2.49
C ASP A 439 50.12 5.96 -3.07
N LEU A 440 49.14 5.70 -2.25
CA LEU A 440 47.86 5.21 -2.71
C LEU A 440 47.18 6.18 -3.67
N ILE A 441 47.14 7.47 -3.36
CA ILE A 441 46.59 8.51 -4.24
C ILE A 441 47.31 8.53 -5.59
N ARG A 442 48.66 8.52 -5.59
CA ARG A 442 49.45 8.47 -6.82
C ARG A 442 49.09 7.23 -7.67
N ARG A 443 49.02 6.05 -7.06
CA ARG A 443 48.71 4.79 -7.76
C ARG A 443 47.28 4.79 -8.29
N ILE A 444 46.32 5.39 -7.60
CA ILE A 444 44.94 5.58 -8.10
C ILE A 444 44.97 6.49 -9.32
N ASP A 445 45.66 7.64 -9.27
CA ASP A 445 45.72 8.59 -10.37
C ASP A 445 46.41 7.98 -11.62
N GLU A 446 47.45 7.19 -11.44
CA GLU A 446 48.12 6.44 -12.51
C GLU A 446 47.15 5.40 -13.12
N MET A 447 46.40 4.64 -12.30
CA MET A 447 45.44 3.64 -12.74
C MET A 447 44.26 4.25 -13.49
N LEU A 448 43.74 5.38 -13.03
CA LEU A 448 42.68 6.13 -13.69
C LEU A 448 43.13 6.71 -15.03
N SER A 449 44.37 7.23 -15.09
CA SER A 449 44.93 7.82 -16.31
C SER A 449 45.23 6.78 -17.41
N SER A 450 45.65 5.59 -17.02
CA SER A 450 45.99 4.49 -17.92
C SER A 450 44.83 3.55 -18.24
N ALA A 451 43.66 3.74 -17.60
CA ALA A 451 42.52 2.84 -17.64
C ALA A 451 42.84 1.38 -17.27
N SER A 452 43.95 1.13 -16.55
CA SER A 452 44.38 -0.22 -16.15
C SER A 452 43.45 -0.86 -15.09
N TYR A 453 42.48 -0.11 -14.52
CA TYR A 453 41.42 -0.65 -13.67
C TYR A 453 40.52 -1.67 -14.41
N GLU A 454 40.53 -1.71 -15.73
CA GLU A 454 39.79 -2.72 -16.50
C GLU A 454 40.40 -4.12 -16.37
N GLN A 455 41.70 -4.20 -16.03
CA GLN A 455 42.43 -5.46 -15.86
C GLN A 455 42.33 -5.95 -14.41
N ASP A 456 41.79 -7.15 -14.22
CA ASP A 456 41.52 -7.71 -12.89
C ASP A 456 42.74 -7.75 -11.97
N VAL A 457 43.89 -8.15 -12.49
CA VAL A 457 45.14 -8.30 -11.69
C VAL A 457 45.57 -6.97 -11.09
N PHE A 458 45.59 -5.90 -11.89
CA PHE A 458 46.01 -4.58 -11.40
C PHE A 458 44.97 -3.96 -10.47
N PHE A 459 43.70 -4.07 -10.82
CA PHE A 459 42.63 -3.56 -9.97
C PHE A 459 42.62 -4.26 -8.61
N THR A 460 42.73 -5.60 -8.57
CA THR A 460 42.68 -6.38 -7.32
C THR A 460 43.82 -5.98 -6.38
N ALA A 461 45.02 -5.84 -6.89
CA ALA A 461 46.16 -5.47 -6.05
C ALA A 461 46.00 -4.08 -5.40
N LEU A 462 45.52 -3.09 -6.16
CA LEU A 462 45.26 -1.76 -5.61
C LEU A 462 44.02 -1.73 -4.71
N TYR A 463 42.98 -2.49 -5.05
CA TYR A 463 41.77 -2.65 -4.22
C TYR A 463 42.10 -3.19 -2.83
N ASP A 464 42.96 -4.22 -2.77
CA ASP A 464 43.38 -4.85 -1.50
C ASP A 464 44.16 -3.86 -0.62
N ASP A 465 45.04 -3.07 -1.22
CA ASP A 465 45.81 -2.05 -0.50
C ASP A 465 44.92 -0.91 0.02
N ILE A 466 43.98 -0.43 -0.81
CA ILE A 466 43.01 0.60 -0.41
C ILE A 466 42.10 0.06 0.71
N THR A 467 41.62 -1.16 0.58
CA THR A 467 40.76 -1.80 1.61
C THR A 467 41.55 -1.98 2.91
N ALA A 468 42.84 -2.39 2.85
CA ALA A 468 43.71 -2.48 4.01
C ALA A 468 43.95 -1.11 4.67
N HIS A 469 44.07 -0.03 3.87
CA HIS A 469 44.17 1.33 4.39
C HIS A 469 42.96 1.71 5.24
N PHE A 470 41.72 1.46 4.76
CA PHE A 470 40.50 1.79 5.48
C PHE A 470 40.20 0.84 6.64
N ASN A 471 40.69 -0.39 6.62
CA ASN A 471 40.54 -1.38 7.69
C ASN A 471 41.74 -1.44 8.66
N ARG A 472 42.71 -0.51 8.58
CA ARG A 472 43.94 -0.51 9.38
C ARG A 472 43.77 -0.51 10.89
N TYR A 473 42.61 -0.06 11.38
CA TYR A 473 42.27 -0.03 12.80
C TYR A 473 41.44 -1.24 13.25
N MET A 474 41.22 -2.23 12.35
CA MET A 474 40.67 -3.53 12.67
C MET A 474 41.76 -4.53 13.02
N ARG A 475 41.45 -5.55 13.80
CA ARG A 475 42.42 -6.65 14.04
C ARG A 475 42.63 -7.44 12.74
N PRO A 476 43.87 -7.91 12.45
CA PRO A 476 44.14 -8.64 11.22
C PRO A 476 43.35 -9.94 11.05
N ASP A 477 43.04 -10.61 12.16
CA ASP A 477 42.38 -11.92 12.19
C ASP A 477 40.87 -11.82 12.44
N GLU A 478 40.28 -10.61 12.37
CA GLU A 478 38.90 -10.36 12.65
C GLU A 478 37.99 -10.91 11.53
N ASP A 479 36.97 -11.71 11.91
CA ASP A 479 35.99 -12.17 10.96
C ASP A 479 35.04 -11.02 10.57
N MET A 480 35.04 -10.71 9.29
CA MET A 480 34.21 -9.63 8.75
C MET A 480 32.74 -10.02 8.60
N ASP A 481 32.41 -11.30 8.71
CA ASP A 481 31.06 -11.83 8.57
C ASP A 481 30.28 -11.91 9.90
N GLU A 482 30.93 -11.64 11.03
CA GLU A 482 30.26 -11.60 12.33
C GLU A 482 29.24 -10.47 12.46
N LEU A 483 28.22 -10.70 13.28
CA LEU A 483 27.11 -9.77 13.52
C LEU A 483 27.58 -8.36 13.89
N SER A 484 28.68 -8.24 14.62
CA SER A 484 29.32 -6.98 15.02
C SER A 484 29.86 -6.11 13.87
N ASN A 485 29.90 -6.65 12.65
CA ASN A 485 30.23 -5.91 11.42
C ASN A 485 29.07 -5.83 10.43
N LEU A 486 27.82 -6.16 10.85
CA LEU A 486 26.67 -6.24 9.97
C LEU A 486 25.60 -5.20 10.34
N ALA A 487 24.96 -4.65 9.34
CA ALA A 487 23.86 -3.70 9.49
C ALA A 487 22.74 -3.99 8.48
N LEU A 488 21.50 -3.62 8.84
CA LEU A 488 20.35 -3.77 7.97
C LEU A 488 20.21 -2.55 7.05
N LEU A 489 20.17 -2.78 5.72
CA LEU A 489 20.06 -1.72 4.73
C LEU A 489 19.17 -2.13 3.57
N ASP A 490 18.53 -1.18 2.91
CA ASP A 490 17.76 -1.47 1.69
C ASP A 490 18.67 -1.77 0.49
N GLU A 491 18.20 -2.67 -0.37
CA GLU A 491 18.96 -3.15 -1.53
C GLU A 491 19.35 -2.03 -2.51
N LYS A 492 18.52 -0.98 -2.67
CA LYS A 492 18.82 0.13 -3.59
C LYS A 492 20.00 0.95 -3.11
N THR A 493 20.03 1.24 -1.81
CA THR A 493 21.16 1.96 -1.20
C THR A 493 22.41 1.09 -1.20
N ASN A 494 22.32 -0.18 -0.83
CA ASN A 494 23.42 -1.15 -0.86
C ASN A 494 24.02 -1.27 -2.27
N ARG A 495 23.20 -1.43 -3.29
CA ARG A 495 23.67 -1.51 -4.69
C ARG A 495 24.24 -0.20 -5.22
N GLY A 496 23.91 0.92 -4.62
CA GLY A 496 24.35 2.24 -5.05
C GLY A 496 25.86 2.44 -4.95
N TYR A 497 26.53 1.88 -3.94
CA TYR A 497 27.95 2.04 -3.68
C TYR A 497 28.81 0.75 -3.76
N LYS A 498 28.20 -0.41 -4.00
CA LYS A 498 28.84 -1.69 -4.41
C LYS A 498 30.18 -1.99 -3.73
N ASN A 499 30.19 -2.45 -2.49
CA ASN A 499 31.39 -2.74 -1.72
C ASN A 499 32.38 -1.57 -1.56
N ALA A 500 31.84 -0.37 -1.48
CA ALA A 500 32.63 0.81 -1.20
C ALA A 500 33.30 0.75 0.18
N VAL A 501 34.37 1.49 0.36
CA VAL A 501 35.02 1.67 1.66
C VAL A 501 34.09 2.42 2.64
N PHE A 502 34.31 2.25 3.95
CA PHE A 502 33.46 2.78 5.00
C PHE A 502 33.05 4.26 4.84
N PRO A 503 33.94 5.22 4.54
CA PRO A 503 33.55 6.63 4.45
C PRO A 503 32.63 6.91 3.25
N VAL A 504 32.75 6.16 2.17
CA VAL A 504 31.83 6.25 1.01
C VAL A 504 30.45 5.75 1.40
N LYS A 505 30.35 4.57 2.04
CA LYS A 505 29.08 4.05 2.56
C LYS A 505 28.43 5.05 3.50
N ARG A 506 29.21 5.62 4.43
CA ARG A 506 28.76 6.66 5.35
C ARG A 506 28.16 7.87 4.64
N LYS A 507 28.79 8.35 3.56
CA LYS A 507 28.26 9.45 2.75
C LYS A 507 26.88 9.11 2.19
N TYR A 508 26.72 7.96 1.55
CA TYR A 508 25.44 7.53 0.97
C TYR A 508 24.33 7.39 2.02
N ILE A 509 24.64 6.85 3.20
CA ILE A 509 23.67 6.73 4.31
C ILE A 509 23.23 8.13 4.78
N ILE A 510 24.16 9.07 4.94
CA ILE A 510 23.84 10.45 5.34
C ILE A 510 23.01 11.17 4.27
N GLU A 511 23.32 10.98 2.99
CA GLU A 511 22.58 11.60 1.88
C GLU A 511 21.16 11.04 1.81
N ARG A 512 20.99 9.72 2.01
CA ARG A 512 19.66 9.09 2.08
C ARG A 512 18.83 9.63 3.25
N ASP A 513 19.42 9.72 4.44
CA ASP A 513 18.76 10.28 5.62
C ASP A 513 18.36 11.75 5.39
N LYS A 514 19.23 12.56 4.80
CA LYS A 514 18.96 13.97 4.45
C LYS A 514 17.85 14.13 3.41
N SER A 515 17.71 13.18 2.50
CA SER A 515 16.64 13.18 1.47
C SER A 515 15.30 12.68 2.01
N GLY A 516 15.20 12.32 3.30
CA GLY A 516 13.99 11.77 3.90
C GLY A 516 13.76 10.29 3.63
N GLY A 517 14.74 9.58 3.05
CA GLY A 517 14.67 8.13 2.87
C GLY A 517 14.77 7.40 4.22
N PHE A 518 14.03 6.31 4.36
CA PHE A 518 14.11 5.51 5.59
C PHE A 518 15.48 4.82 5.72
N VAL A 519 16.13 5.03 6.85
CA VAL A 519 17.35 4.33 7.29
C VAL A 519 17.06 3.77 8.69
N PRO A 520 17.26 2.44 8.92
CA PRO A 520 17.07 1.85 10.25
C PRO A 520 17.95 2.55 11.30
N ILE A 521 17.40 2.74 12.48
CA ILE A 521 18.04 3.55 13.54
C ILE A 521 19.44 3.03 13.91
N CYS A 522 19.59 1.70 14.02
CA CYS A 522 20.89 1.11 14.37
C CYS A 522 21.92 1.27 13.25
N THR A 523 21.50 1.13 11.99
CA THR A 523 22.34 1.40 10.82
C THR A 523 22.76 2.88 10.81
N LYS A 524 21.84 3.79 11.02
CA LYS A 524 22.10 5.22 11.13
C LYS A 524 23.12 5.52 12.24
N ASN A 525 22.91 4.97 13.45
CA ASN A 525 23.80 5.17 14.59
C ASN A 525 25.23 4.67 14.31
N THR A 526 25.37 3.52 13.64
CA THR A 526 26.65 2.95 13.24
C THR A 526 27.41 3.88 12.29
N PHE A 527 26.78 4.29 11.19
CA PHE A 527 27.45 5.14 10.20
C PHE A 527 27.60 6.60 10.65
N LEU A 528 26.79 7.09 11.60
CA LEU A 528 26.99 8.40 12.24
C LEU A 528 28.03 8.38 13.36
N LYS A 529 28.62 7.22 13.67
CA LYS A 529 29.62 7.07 14.74
C LYS A 529 29.07 7.34 16.14
N TYR A 530 27.80 6.95 16.38
CA TYR A 530 27.13 7.16 17.67
C TYR A 530 27.82 6.43 18.82
N PHE A 531 28.41 5.26 18.56
CA PHE A 531 29.11 4.44 19.56
C PHE A 531 30.57 4.83 19.79
N SER A 532 31.15 5.70 18.94
CA SER A 532 32.58 6.08 18.99
C SER A 532 32.87 7.05 20.12
N ASP A 533 34.07 6.98 20.67
CA ASP A 533 34.60 8.04 21.55
C ASP A 533 34.84 9.34 20.77
N TYR A 534 34.74 10.46 21.45
CA TYR A 534 34.93 11.78 20.85
C TYR A 534 36.41 12.21 20.98
N PRO A 535 37.05 12.75 19.93
CA PRO A 535 36.54 12.91 18.56
C PRO A 535 36.59 11.59 17.74
N PRO A 536 35.50 11.24 17.01
CA PRO A 536 35.43 9.99 16.27
C PRO A 536 36.35 10.02 15.03
N LYS A 537 36.91 8.87 14.67
CA LYS A 537 37.62 8.66 13.40
C LYS A 537 36.60 8.45 12.27
N ILE A 538 36.10 9.53 11.69
CA ILE A 538 34.95 9.53 10.77
C ILE A 538 35.19 8.76 9.45
N SER A 539 36.44 8.58 9.03
CA SER A 539 36.82 7.86 7.81
C SER A 539 37.10 6.37 8.03
N PHE A 540 37.01 5.90 9.26
CA PHE A 540 37.37 4.51 9.60
C PHE A 540 36.27 3.87 10.46
N TRP A 541 36.00 2.58 10.26
CA TRP A 541 35.36 1.71 11.22
C TRP A 541 36.46 1.04 12.02
N THR A 542 36.54 1.32 13.31
CA THR A 542 37.67 0.87 14.15
C THR A 542 37.24 -0.33 14.98
N GLN A 543 38.23 -1.07 15.52
CA GLN A 543 38.00 -2.18 16.43
C GLN A 543 37.19 -1.74 17.66
N ASP A 544 37.50 -0.57 18.22
CA ASP A 544 36.77 0.01 19.34
C ASP A 544 35.29 0.30 19.00
N ASP A 545 35.04 0.81 17.79
CA ASP A 545 33.65 1.01 17.32
C ASP A 545 32.89 -0.31 17.22
N ARG A 546 33.54 -1.35 16.70
CA ARG A 546 32.98 -2.69 16.54
C ARG A 546 32.65 -3.32 17.90
N GLU A 547 33.58 -3.26 18.85
CA GLU A 547 33.38 -3.79 20.21
C GLU A 547 32.23 -3.07 20.95
N LYS A 548 32.14 -1.75 20.82
CA LYS A 548 31.05 -0.97 21.40
C LYS A 548 29.68 -1.25 20.74
N TYR A 549 29.68 -1.43 19.43
CA TYR A 549 28.49 -1.82 18.69
C TYR A 549 28.02 -3.22 19.13
N GLU A 550 28.93 -4.18 19.31
CA GLU A 550 28.63 -5.51 19.84
C GLU A 550 28.08 -5.45 21.26
N GLN A 551 28.67 -4.63 22.13
CA GLN A 551 28.15 -4.42 23.49
C GLN A 551 26.72 -3.86 23.47
N ASP A 552 26.38 -2.97 22.53
CA ASP A 552 25.04 -2.44 22.40
C ASP A 552 24.07 -3.49 21.84
N LEU A 553 24.49 -4.32 20.88
CA LEU A 553 23.73 -5.49 20.42
C LEU A 553 23.39 -6.43 21.59
N ILE A 554 24.40 -6.80 22.40
CA ILE A 554 24.23 -7.62 23.59
C ILE A 554 23.25 -6.97 24.57
N ARG A 555 23.47 -5.72 24.90
CA ARG A 555 22.61 -4.95 25.84
C ARG A 555 21.13 -4.96 25.41
N VAL A 556 20.86 -4.79 24.13
CA VAL A 556 19.49 -4.67 23.61
C VAL A 556 18.83 -6.04 23.43
N LEU A 557 19.58 -7.05 22.98
CA LEU A 557 19.05 -8.35 22.58
C LEU A 557 19.10 -9.43 23.67
N SER A 558 19.95 -9.29 24.70
CA SER A 558 20.07 -10.28 25.79
C SER A 558 18.77 -10.63 26.52
N PRO A 559 17.71 -9.78 26.57
CA PRO A 559 16.42 -10.20 27.13
C PRO A 559 15.71 -11.27 26.31
N TYR A 560 16.10 -11.48 25.05
CA TYR A 560 15.43 -12.37 24.09
C TYR A 560 16.32 -13.50 23.55
N MET A 561 17.64 -13.34 23.62
CA MET A 561 18.62 -14.28 23.07
C MET A 561 19.70 -14.63 24.08
N GLU A 562 20.20 -15.87 24.01
CA GLU A 562 21.34 -16.30 24.82
C GLU A 562 22.62 -15.62 24.31
N VAL A 563 23.45 -15.15 25.24
CA VAL A 563 24.77 -14.63 24.96
C VAL A 563 25.75 -15.65 25.53
N ASN A 564 26.39 -16.42 24.64
CA ASN A 564 27.48 -17.31 25.08
C ASN A 564 28.71 -16.43 25.36
N GLU A 565 29.36 -16.67 26.52
CA GLU A 565 30.63 -16.04 26.87
C GLU A 565 31.79 -16.58 26.03
#